data_8e90e15e879303eb0d8a9b5f6ad59a10
#
_entry.id   8e90e15e879303eb0d8a9b5f6ad59a10
#
_cell.length_a   1.000
_cell.length_b   1.000
_cell.length_c   1.000
_cell.angle_alpha   90.00
_cell.angle_beta   90.00
_cell.angle_gamma   90.00
#
_symmetry.space_group_name_H-M   'P 1'
#
loop_
_entity.id
_entity.type
_entity.pdbx_description
1 polymer ?
#
loop_
_entity_poly.entity_id
_entity_poly.type
_entity_poly.pdbx_seq_one_letter_code
_entity_poly.pdbx_strand_id
1 'polypeptide(L)'
;MDAESKSILRKVIIDILCLFCVGFPILIFFLWGVPYKRGFFCDDDSIRFPYKDSTVTKGMLYAVGICMPICVFLTVEWIHFREGERQASRRFMGHSIHPWLWRCYCIIGVFGFGMASCQLLTDIAKYSVGRLRPHFLAICQPNINCSLPEYQRVYIEDFTCMGTNAKLIRASRLSFLSGHSSFAAYTMVFLTLYIQCRVHWRGSYLLRHFAQFVCLATAWSIAMSRVSNYKHHWSDVLAGSLLGTVVAIIVVKFMSDLKLEDTHEYTPPPGCDPAQSNGGITLTATSDP
;
A
#
# COMPACT_ATOMS: atom_id res chain seq x y z
N MET A 1 13.83 -21.45 31.26
CA MET A 1 13.84 -20.62 30.03
C MET A 1 14.98 -19.63 30.19
N ASP A 2 15.95 -19.68 29.31
CA ASP A 2 17.12 -18.80 29.26
C ASP A 2 16.75 -17.33 28.94
N ALA A 3 17.67 -16.40 29.19
CA ALA A 3 17.41 -14.97 29.03
C ALA A 3 17.07 -14.58 27.56
N GLU A 4 17.70 -15.28 26.62
CA GLU A 4 17.46 -15.05 25.17
C GLU A 4 16.04 -15.48 24.79
N SER A 5 15.60 -16.67 25.22
CA SER A 5 14.24 -17.17 24.97
C SER A 5 13.16 -16.26 25.57
N LYS A 6 13.38 -15.72 26.78
CA LYS A 6 12.47 -14.75 27.41
C LYS A 6 12.40 -13.46 26.58
N SER A 7 13.53 -12.99 26.06
CA SER A 7 13.58 -11.79 25.23
C SER A 7 12.82 -11.96 23.89
N ILE A 8 13.02 -13.10 23.23
CA ILE A 8 12.32 -13.44 21.99
C ILE A 8 10.80 -13.53 22.23
N LEU A 9 10.39 -14.27 23.27
CA LEU A 9 8.97 -14.43 23.61
C LEU A 9 8.31 -13.07 23.89
N ARG A 10 8.98 -12.22 24.67
CA ARG A 10 8.48 -10.86 24.96
C ARG A 10 8.28 -10.04 23.68
N LYS A 11 9.24 -10.07 22.74
CA LYS A 11 9.11 -9.38 21.45
C LYS A 11 7.91 -9.89 20.67
N VAL A 12 7.79 -11.20 20.50
CA VAL A 12 6.67 -11.81 19.75
C VAL A 12 5.31 -11.46 20.37
N ILE A 13 5.21 -11.50 21.71
CA ILE A 13 3.97 -11.12 22.42
C ILE A 13 3.62 -9.65 22.15
N ILE A 14 4.61 -8.76 22.27
CA ILE A 14 4.40 -7.32 22.01
C ILE A 14 3.97 -7.09 20.57
N ASP A 15 4.62 -7.74 19.60
CA ASP A 15 4.27 -7.61 18.18
C ASP A 15 2.84 -8.09 17.89
N ILE A 16 2.43 -9.22 18.48
CA ILE A 16 1.06 -9.73 18.38
C ILE A 16 0.07 -8.75 19.02
N LEU A 17 0.39 -8.17 20.17
CA LEU A 17 -0.46 -7.17 20.82
C LEU A 17 -0.59 -5.91 19.96
N CYS A 18 0.50 -5.43 19.37
CA CYS A 18 0.47 -4.29 18.44
C CYS A 18 -0.41 -4.57 17.21
N LEU A 19 -0.27 -5.75 16.60
CA LEU A 19 -1.13 -6.18 15.49
C LEU A 19 -2.60 -6.28 15.91
N PHE A 20 -2.86 -6.79 17.10
CA PHE A 20 -4.22 -6.87 17.66
C PHE A 20 -4.80 -5.46 17.89
N CYS A 21 -4.03 -4.53 18.48
CA CYS A 21 -4.47 -3.15 18.73
C CYS A 21 -4.86 -2.42 17.44
N VAL A 22 -4.22 -2.72 16.32
CA VAL A 22 -4.57 -2.13 15.01
C VAL A 22 -5.68 -2.93 14.31
N GLY A 23 -5.65 -4.25 14.41
CA GLY A 23 -6.62 -5.13 13.74
C GLY A 23 -8.00 -5.14 14.39
N PHE A 24 -8.07 -5.03 15.71
CA PHE A 24 -9.34 -5.05 16.44
C PHE A 24 -10.28 -3.90 16.08
N PRO A 25 -9.85 -2.63 15.96
CA PRO A 25 -10.72 -1.57 15.47
C PRO A 25 -11.24 -1.80 14.04
N ILE A 26 -10.45 -2.42 13.15
CA ILE A 26 -10.90 -2.78 11.79
C ILE A 26 -12.09 -3.75 11.89
N LEU A 27 -12.00 -4.74 12.77
CA LEU A 27 -13.08 -5.68 13.02
C LEU A 27 -14.34 -4.97 13.56
N ILE A 28 -14.19 -3.99 14.47
CA ILE A 28 -15.30 -3.17 14.97
C ILE A 28 -15.98 -2.42 13.81
N PHE A 29 -15.21 -1.74 12.95
CA PHE A 29 -15.78 -1.05 11.78
C PHE A 29 -16.50 -2.02 10.84
N PHE A 30 -15.97 -3.21 10.64
CA PHE A 30 -16.58 -4.23 9.77
C PHE A 30 -17.92 -4.73 10.31
N LEU A 31 -18.00 -5.04 11.62
CA LEU A 31 -19.17 -5.65 12.25
C LEU A 31 -20.24 -4.62 12.59
N TRP A 32 -19.86 -3.53 13.24
CA TRP A 32 -20.79 -2.54 13.83
C TRP A 32 -20.68 -1.13 13.25
N GLY A 33 -19.69 -0.86 12.38
CA GLY A 33 -19.50 0.48 11.83
C GLY A 33 -20.75 0.97 11.10
N VAL A 34 -21.22 2.14 11.45
CA VAL A 34 -22.32 2.85 10.77
C VAL A 34 -21.71 4.02 10.01
N PRO A 35 -21.86 4.08 8.66
CA PRO A 35 -21.34 5.21 7.90
C PRO A 35 -22.09 6.50 8.27
N TYR A 36 -21.36 7.61 8.26
CA TYR A 36 -21.98 8.93 8.42
C TYR A 36 -23.11 9.11 7.40
N LYS A 37 -24.29 9.54 7.86
CA LYS A 37 -25.44 9.79 7.00
C LYS A 37 -25.23 11.13 6.29
N ARG A 38 -24.96 11.07 5.01
CA ARG A 38 -24.77 12.23 4.14
C ARG A 38 -25.96 12.35 3.21
N GLY A 39 -26.49 13.57 3.06
CA GLY A 39 -27.49 13.91 2.07
C GLY A 39 -26.90 14.02 0.66
N PHE A 40 -27.73 14.38 -0.30
CA PHE A 40 -27.34 14.58 -1.70
C PHE A 40 -28.15 15.71 -2.34
N PHE A 41 -27.66 16.20 -3.48
CA PHE A 41 -28.43 17.08 -4.36
C PHE A 41 -29.00 16.29 -5.51
N CYS A 42 -30.23 16.56 -5.91
CA CYS A 42 -30.89 15.89 -7.04
C CYS A 42 -30.21 16.16 -8.39
N ASP A 43 -29.50 17.27 -8.53
CA ASP A 43 -28.73 17.69 -9.72
C ASP A 43 -27.25 17.26 -9.70
N ASP A 44 -26.85 16.44 -8.73
CA ASP A 44 -25.49 15.89 -8.67
C ASP A 44 -25.31 14.70 -9.64
N ASP A 45 -24.78 14.98 -10.83
CA ASP A 45 -24.52 13.97 -11.84
C ASP A 45 -23.43 12.97 -11.44
N SER A 46 -22.59 13.34 -10.46
CA SER A 46 -21.48 12.49 -10.02
C SER A 46 -21.89 11.19 -9.32
N ILE A 47 -23.18 11.08 -8.90
CA ILE A 47 -23.75 9.92 -8.19
C ILE A 47 -24.85 9.19 -8.97
N ARG A 48 -25.01 9.50 -10.27
CA ARG A 48 -26.07 8.94 -11.14
C ARG A 48 -25.61 7.78 -12.03
N PHE A 49 -24.36 7.37 -11.93
CA PHE A 49 -23.81 6.30 -12.77
C PHE A 49 -24.49 4.95 -12.52
N PRO A 50 -24.58 4.08 -13.54
CA PRO A 50 -25.10 2.73 -13.36
C PRO A 50 -24.19 1.88 -12.48
N TYR A 51 -24.78 0.91 -11.80
CA TYR A 51 -24.00 -0.09 -11.08
C TYR A 51 -23.30 -1.03 -12.07
N LYS A 52 -21.99 -1.22 -11.91
CA LYS A 52 -21.19 -2.22 -12.61
C LYS A 52 -20.51 -3.15 -11.61
N ASP A 53 -20.31 -4.41 -11.96
CA ASP A 53 -19.52 -5.33 -11.16
C ASP A 53 -18.04 -4.94 -11.15
N SER A 54 -17.32 -5.45 -10.16
CA SER A 54 -15.90 -5.12 -10.01
C SER A 54 -15.04 -5.99 -10.92
N THR A 55 -14.27 -5.40 -11.83
CA THR A 55 -13.26 -6.10 -12.64
C THR A 55 -12.22 -6.76 -11.74
N VAL A 56 -11.73 -6.03 -10.73
CA VAL A 56 -10.84 -6.58 -9.71
C VAL A 56 -11.65 -6.93 -8.48
N THR A 57 -11.80 -8.22 -8.21
CA THR A 57 -12.51 -8.73 -7.02
C THR A 57 -11.63 -8.57 -5.78
N LYS A 58 -12.24 -8.67 -4.58
CA LYS A 58 -11.48 -8.67 -3.32
C LYS A 58 -10.49 -9.83 -3.24
N GLY A 59 -10.87 -11.02 -3.74
CA GLY A 59 -9.98 -12.18 -3.77
C GLY A 59 -8.73 -11.94 -4.63
N MET A 60 -8.90 -11.40 -5.83
CA MET A 60 -7.76 -11.02 -6.70
C MET A 60 -6.88 -9.96 -6.04
N LEU A 61 -7.49 -8.96 -5.40
CA LEU A 61 -6.75 -7.90 -4.70
C LEU A 61 -5.87 -8.49 -3.59
N TYR A 62 -6.41 -9.38 -2.76
CA TYR A 62 -5.66 -9.99 -1.67
C TYR A 62 -4.62 -11.00 -2.19
N ALA A 63 -4.92 -11.77 -3.22
CA ALA A 63 -3.97 -12.68 -3.84
C ALA A 63 -2.73 -11.91 -4.38
N VAL A 64 -2.95 -10.82 -5.10
CA VAL A 64 -1.86 -9.99 -5.63
C VAL A 64 -1.17 -9.20 -4.52
N GLY A 65 -1.90 -8.59 -3.60
CA GLY A 65 -1.34 -7.68 -2.61
C GLY A 65 -0.75 -8.37 -1.37
N ILE A 66 -1.05 -9.64 -1.10
CA ILE A 66 -0.51 -10.39 0.04
C ILE A 66 0.36 -11.55 -0.43
N CYS A 67 -0.21 -12.46 -1.23
CA CYS A 67 0.53 -13.69 -1.57
C CYS A 67 1.77 -13.40 -2.42
N MET A 68 1.68 -12.50 -3.41
CA MET A 68 2.83 -12.16 -4.24
C MET A 68 3.98 -11.53 -3.44
N PRO A 69 3.77 -10.48 -2.61
CA PRO A 69 4.85 -9.94 -1.77
C PRO A 69 5.43 -10.98 -0.81
N ILE A 70 4.61 -11.79 -0.15
CA ILE A 70 5.10 -12.84 0.76
C ILE A 70 5.97 -13.85 0.01
N CYS A 71 5.56 -14.31 -1.18
CA CYS A 71 6.38 -15.21 -2.00
C CYS A 71 7.73 -14.57 -2.37
N VAL A 72 7.73 -13.27 -2.72
CA VAL A 72 8.98 -12.55 -3.03
C VAL A 72 9.86 -12.43 -1.79
N PHE A 73 9.30 -12.09 -0.61
CA PHE A 73 10.08 -12.02 0.62
C PHE A 73 10.72 -13.37 0.97
N LEU A 74 9.95 -14.45 0.92
CA LEU A 74 10.44 -15.80 1.23
C LEU A 74 11.55 -16.21 0.27
N THR A 75 11.40 -15.97 -1.02
CA THR A 75 12.40 -16.37 -2.04
C THR A 75 13.66 -15.51 -1.97
N VAL A 76 13.55 -14.20 -1.84
CA VAL A 76 14.70 -13.29 -1.77
C VAL A 76 15.51 -13.54 -0.51
N GLU A 77 14.86 -13.64 0.66
CA GLU A 77 15.57 -13.93 1.92
C GLU A 77 16.19 -15.35 1.92
N TRP A 78 15.57 -16.31 1.21
CA TRP A 78 16.17 -17.63 1.02
C TRP A 78 17.44 -17.57 0.16
N ILE A 79 17.44 -16.80 -0.93
CA ILE A 79 18.61 -16.61 -1.80
C ILE A 79 19.75 -15.97 -0.99
N HIS A 80 19.50 -14.89 -0.26
CA HIS A 80 20.49 -14.24 0.60
C HIS A 80 21.08 -15.18 1.64
N PHE A 81 20.25 -16.02 2.25
CA PHE A 81 20.72 -17.03 3.18
C PHE A 81 21.66 -18.05 2.48
N ARG A 82 21.33 -18.48 1.27
CA ARG A 82 22.15 -19.40 0.48
C ARG A 82 23.48 -18.78 0.03
N GLU A 83 23.52 -17.50 -0.23
CA GLU A 83 24.72 -16.74 -0.61
C GLU A 83 25.66 -16.45 0.55
N GLY A 84 25.31 -16.87 1.77
CA GLY A 84 26.20 -16.83 2.94
C GLY A 84 26.12 -15.54 3.73
N GLU A 85 25.04 -14.75 3.62
CA GLU A 85 24.79 -13.63 4.52
C GLU A 85 24.73 -14.15 5.97
N ARG A 86 25.82 -13.89 6.75
CA ARG A 86 25.95 -14.37 8.12
C ARG A 86 25.01 -13.59 9.03
N GLN A 87 23.92 -14.21 9.41
CA GLN A 87 23.06 -13.72 10.48
C GLN A 87 23.31 -14.48 11.78
N ALA A 88 23.29 -13.77 12.90
CA ALA A 88 23.43 -14.39 14.20
C ALA A 88 22.30 -15.40 14.43
N SER A 89 22.67 -16.67 14.69
CA SER A 89 21.72 -17.72 15.09
C SER A 89 21.12 -17.35 16.43
N ARG A 90 19.80 -17.31 16.52
CA ARG A 90 19.06 -17.10 17.78
C ARG A 90 18.59 -18.43 18.35
N ARG A 91 18.56 -18.53 19.69
CA ARG A 91 18.11 -19.74 20.38
C ARG A 91 16.79 -19.46 21.09
N PHE A 92 15.82 -20.35 20.87
CA PHE A 92 14.54 -20.33 21.55
C PHE A 92 14.24 -21.70 22.15
N MET A 93 14.06 -21.76 23.46
CA MET A 93 13.80 -23.00 24.23
C MET A 93 14.81 -24.13 23.91
N GLY A 94 16.10 -23.79 23.79
CA GLY A 94 17.15 -24.76 23.49
C GLY A 94 17.35 -25.12 22.00
N HIS A 95 16.43 -24.71 21.13
CA HIS A 95 16.52 -24.95 19.69
C HIS A 95 17.03 -23.68 18.97
N SER A 96 17.91 -23.87 18.00
CA SER A 96 18.39 -22.78 17.13
C SER A 96 17.30 -22.41 16.13
N ILE A 97 16.83 -21.15 16.16
CA ILE A 97 15.94 -20.61 15.13
C ILE A 97 16.75 -20.43 13.84
N HIS A 98 16.27 -20.97 12.74
CA HIS A 98 16.91 -20.80 11.44
C HIS A 98 16.94 -19.30 11.07
N PRO A 99 18.10 -18.71 10.71
CA PRO A 99 18.23 -17.27 10.46
C PRO A 99 17.25 -16.74 9.42
N TRP A 100 17.02 -17.50 8.34
CA TRP A 100 16.02 -17.19 7.32
C TRP A 100 14.60 -17.02 7.89
N LEU A 101 14.14 -17.92 8.78
CA LEU A 101 12.82 -17.82 9.40
C LEU A 101 12.69 -16.55 10.24
N TRP A 102 13.74 -16.20 10.99
CA TRP A 102 13.72 -14.98 11.79
C TRP A 102 13.61 -13.72 10.89
N ARG A 103 14.35 -13.71 9.78
CA ARG A 103 14.31 -12.59 8.83
C ARG A 103 12.93 -12.46 8.18
N CYS A 104 12.37 -13.59 7.73
CA CYS A 104 11.00 -13.62 7.18
C CYS A 104 9.96 -13.14 8.21
N TYR A 105 10.07 -13.54 9.48
CA TYR A 105 9.21 -13.05 10.55
C TYR A 105 9.27 -11.53 10.68
N CYS A 106 10.47 -10.94 10.70
CA CYS A 106 10.64 -9.51 10.83
C CYS A 106 10.01 -8.74 9.64
N ILE A 107 10.31 -9.13 8.40
CA ILE A 107 9.82 -8.40 7.23
C ILE A 107 8.31 -8.58 7.02
N ILE A 108 7.78 -9.79 7.22
CA ILE A 108 6.35 -10.06 7.09
C ILE A 108 5.56 -9.39 8.23
N GLY A 109 6.12 -9.36 9.43
CA GLY A 109 5.51 -8.68 10.58
C GLY A 109 5.37 -7.17 10.34
N VAL A 110 6.44 -6.52 9.91
CA VAL A 110 6.45 -5.07 9.58
C VAL A 110 5.51 -4.78 8.41
N PHE A 111 5.57 -5.58 7.33
CA PHE A 111 4.65 -5.47 6.20
C PHE A 111 3.18 -5.61 6.62
N GLY A 112 2.86 -6.62 7.44
CA GLY A 112 1.51 -6.86 7.94
C GLY A 112 1.00 -5.75 8.86
N PHE A 113 1.85 -5.24 9.75
CA PHE A 113 1.50 -4.11 10.61
C PHE A 113 1.17 -2.84 9.82
N GLY A 114 2.01 -2.48 8.86
CA GLY A 114 1.75 -1.31 8.01
C GLY A 114 0.51 -1.48 7.13
N MET A 115 0.24 -2.70 6.63
CA MET A 115 -0.98 -3.03 5.89
C MET A 115 -2.23 -2.84 6.76
N ALA A 116 -2.22 -3.35 7.98
CA ALA A 116 -3.32 -3.18 8.93
C ALA A 116 -3.51 -1.70 9.29
N SER A 117 -2.43 -0.95 9.53
CA SER A 117 -2.46 0.48 9.81
C SER A 117 -3.06 1.28 8.64
N CYS A 118 -2.66 0.99 7.41
CA CYS A 118 -3.22 1.59 6.20
C CYS A 118 -4.72 1.30 6.06
N GLN A 119 -5.14 0.05 6.34
CA GLN A 119 -6.55 -0.34 6.31
C GLN A 119 -7.36 0.38 7.38
N LEU A 120 -6.84 0.48 8.62
CA LEU A 120 -7.51 1.19 9.71
C LEU A 120 -7.74 2.67 9.38
N LEU A 121 -6.69 3.37 8.90
CA LEU A 121 -6.80 4.76 8.47
C LEU A 121 -7.82 4.94 7.33
N THR A 122 -7.85 4.00 6.40
CA THR A 122 -8.82 3.98 5.31
C THR A 122 -10.26 3.81 5.84
N ASP A 123 -10.48 2.94 6.82
CA ASP A 123 -11.81 2.69 7.38
C ASP A 123 -12.27 3.86 8.25
N ILE A 124 -11.39 4.45 9.06
CA ILE A 124 -11.69 5.69 9.79
C ILE A 124 -12.20 6.77 8.82
N ALA A 125 -11.47 7.02 7.73
CA ALA A 125 -11.88 8.03 6.75
C ALA A 125 -13.21 7.68 6.07
N LYS A 126 -13.45 6.42 5.70
CA LYS A 126 -14.71 5.97 5.07
C LYS A 126 -15.93 6.22 5.96
N TYR A 127 -15.84 5.80 7.22
CA TYR A 127 -16.97 5.89 8.13
C TYR A 127 -17.21 7.31 8.63
N SER A 128 -16.16 8.15 8.74
CA SER A 128 -16.27 9.54 9.15
C SER A 128 -16.82 10.46 8.05
N VAL A 129 -16.44 10.21 6.78
CA VAL A 129 -16.84 11.10 5.67
C VAL A 129 -18.20 10.71 5.08
N GLY A 130 -18.52 9.42 5.01
CA GLY A 130 -19.79 8.93 4.48
C GLY A 130 -20.08 9.36 3.02
N ARG A 131 -19.03 9.58 2.20
CA ARG A 131 -19.20 10.05 0.81
C ARG A 131 -19.96 9.02 -0.03
N LEU A 132 -20.93 9.50 -0.80
CA LEU A 132 -21.73 8.68 -1.71
C LEU A 132 -20.88 8.24 -2.90
N ARG A 133 -21.11 7.00 -3.37
CA ARG A 133 -20.43 6.46 -4.55
C ARG A 133 -21.08 6.93 -5.85
N PRO A 134 -20.35 6.90 -6.99
CA PRO A 134 -20.91 7.29 -8.28
C PRO A 134 -22.22 6.58 -8.67
N HIS A 135 -22.42 5.33 -8.24
CA HIS A 135 -23.64 4.56 -8.51
C HIS A 135 -24.67 4.61 -7.38
N PHE A 136 -24.62 5.64 -6.51
CA PHE A 136 -25.47 5.69 -5.31
C PHE A 136 -26.95 5.70 -5.64
N LEU A 137 -27.39 6.56 -6.55
CA LEU A 137 -28.81 6.69 -6.87
C LEU A 137 -29.39 5.41 -7.51
N ALA A 138 -28.58 4.70 -8.32
CA ALA A 138 -28.99 3.43 -8.93
C ALA A 138 -29.24 2.33 -7.87
N ILE A 139 -28.51 2.34 -6.74
CA ILE A 139 -28.64 1.36 -5.66
C ILE A 139 -29.65 1.77 -4.59
N CYS A 140 -29.63 3.04 -4.18
CA CYS A 140 -30.46 3.55 -3.11
C CYS A 140 -31.92 3.66 -3.56
N GLN A 141 -32.17 4.16 -4.78
CA GLN A 141 -33.52 4.46 -5.28
C GLN A 141 -34.31 5.24 -4.22
N PRO A 142 -33.90 6.49 -3.92
CA PRO A 142 -34.53 7.25 -2.83
C PRO A 142 -36.03 7.45 -3.10
N ASN A 143 -36.82 7.52 -2.03
CA ASN A 143 -38.27 7.79 -2.09
C ASN A 143 -38.59 9.24 -2.49
N ILE A 144 -37.69 9.93 -3.15
CA ILE A 144 -37.78 11.33 -3.59
C ILE A 144 -37.82 11.40 -5.10
N ASN A 145 -38.77 12.13 -5.65
CA ASN A 145 -38.84 12.38 -7.08
C ASN A 145 -37.99 13.62 -7.47
N CYS A 146 -36.79 13.36 -7.90
CA CYS A 146 -35.85 14.39 -8.32
C CYS A 146 -36.29 15.18 -9.59
N SER A 147 -37.38 14.82 -10.23
CA SER A 147 -37.93 15.59 -11.37
C SER A 147 -38.78 16.79 -10.91
N LEU A 148 -39.17 16.84 -9.64
CA LEU A 148 -39.99 17.92 -9.14
C LEU A 148 -39.12 19.18 -8.86
N PRO A 149 -39.60 20.37 -9.24
CA PRO A 149 -38.85 21.65 -9.07
C PRO A 149 -38.45 21.95 -7.62
N GLU A 150 -39.24 21.47 -6.67
CA GLU A 150 -39.02 21.68 -5.23
C GLU A 150 -37.77 20.99 -4.68
N TYR A 151 -37.28 19.92 -5.35
CA TYR A 151 -36.07 19.19 -4.95
C TYR A 151 -34.83 19.58 -5.75
N GLN A 152 -34.97 20.48 -6.72
CA GLN A 152 -33.82 20.96 -7.49
C GLN A 152 -33.01 21.97 -6.67
N ARG A 153 -31.68 21.77 -6.63
CA ARG A 153 -30.70 22.62 -5.88
C ARG A 153 -30.93 22.65 -4.37
N VAL A 154 -31.72 21.72 -3.83
CA VAL A 154 -31.94 21.56 -2.39
C VAL A 154 -31.10 20.40 -1.88
N TYR A 155 -30.40 20.58 -0.77
CA TYR A 155 -29.68 19.50 -0.11
C TYR A 155 -30.67 18.63 0.68
N ILE A 156 -30.76 17.37 0.32
CA ILE A 156 -31.74 16.42 0.85
C ILE A 156 -31.05 15.52 1.85
N GLU A 157 -31.37 15.65 3.14
CA GLU A 157 -30.82 14.81 4.21
C GLU A 157 -31.80 13.68 4.60
N ASP A 158 -33.09 14.01 4.64
CA ASP A 158 -34.15 13.08 5.06
C ASP A 158 -34.73 12.33 3.86
N PHE A 159 -34.26 11.12 3.66
CA PHE A 159 -34.77 10.21 2.64
C PHE A 159 -34.58 8.75 3.03
N THR A 160 -35.40 7.88 2.44
CA THR A 160 -35.31 6.43 2.62
C THR A 160 -34.92 5.76 1.30
N CYS A 161 -33.95 4.86 1.37
CA CYS A 161 -33.57 4.04 0.22
C CYS A 161 -34.59 2.91 0.04
N MET A 162 -35.23 2.82 -1.14
CA MET A 162 -36.18 1.78 -1.51
C MET A 162 -35.52 0.55 -2.15
N GLY A 163 -34.23 0.61 -2.41
CA GLY A 163 -33.45 -0.52 -2.97
C GLY A 163 -33.49 -1.75 -2.05
N THR A 164 -33.47 -2.95 -2.65
CA THR A 164 -33.67 -4.22 -1.93
C THR A 164 -32.44 -4.74 -1.19
N ASN A 165 -31.23 -4.32 -1.58
CA ASN A 165 -29.98 -4.86 -1.02
C ASN A 165 -29.35 -3.92 0.00
N ALA A 166 -29.66 -4.16 1.28
CA ALA A 166 -29.15 -3.35 2.40
C ALA A 166 -27.59 -3.29 2.47
N LYS A 167 -26.88 -4.39 2.09
CA LYS A 167 -25.41 -4.41 2.07
C LYS A 167 -24.85 -3.49 0.99
N LEU A 168 -25.45 -3.47 -0.20
CA LEU A 168 -25.05 -2.56 -1.28
C LEU A 168 -25.39 -1.12 -0.95
N ILE A 169 -26.54 -0.83 -0.33
CA ILE A 169 -26.91 0.51 0.13
C ILE A 169 -25.91 1.02 1.15
N ARG A 170 -25.54 0.22 2.16
CA ARG A 170 -24.48 0.58 3.11
C ARG A 170 -23.15 0.85 2.40
N ALA A 171 -22.73 -0.04 1.50
CA ALA A 171 -21.49 0.09 0.75
C ALA A 171 -21.45 1.32 -0.17
N SER A 172 -22.62 1.76 -0.71
CA SER A 172 -22.74 2.93 -1.58
C SER A 172 -22.51 4.26 -0.84
N ARG A 173 -22.50 4.26 0.50
CA ARG A 173 -22.16 5.42 1.35
C ARG A 173 -20.71 5.45 1.81
N LEU A 174 -19.87 4.53 1.37
CA LEU A 174 -18.47 4.37 1.79
C LEU A 174 -17.52 4.56 0.59
N SER A 175 -17.57 5.74 -0.05
CA SER A 175 -16.72 6.04 -1.21
C SER A 175 -15.32 6.52 -0.83
N PHE A 176 -15.20 7.50 0.05
CA PHE A 176 -13.92 8.11 0.42
C PHE A 176 -13.33 7.45 1.68
N LEU A 177 -12.12 6.99 1.67
CA LEU A 177 -11.15 6.76 0.61
C LEU A 177 -11.38 5.44 -0.14
N SER A 178 -10.77 5.29 -1.34
CA SER A 178 -10.80 4.00 -2.05
C SER A 178 -9.89 2.96 -1.36
N GLY A 179 -10.48 1.93 -0.74
CA GLY A 179 -9.72 0.88 -0.06
C GLY A 179 -8.94 -0.04 -1.00
N HIS A 180 -9.41 -0.27 -2.23
CA HIS A 180 -8.64 -1.00 -3.23
C HIS A 180 -7.37 -0.24 -3.63
N SER A 181 -7.48 1.09 -3.76
CA SER A 181 -6.34 1.94 -4.17
C SER A 181 -5.32 2.08 -3.04
N SER A 182 -5.78 2.31 -1.78
CA SER A 182 -4.86 2.42 -0.65
C SER A 182 -4.13 1.11 -0.36
N PHE A 183 -4.83 0.00 -0.41
CA PHE A 183 -4.25 -1.32 -0.22
C PHE A 183 -3.25 -1.68 -1.33
N ALA A 184 -3.63 -1.51 -2.62
CA ALA A 184 -2.75 -1.82 -3.74
C ALA A 184 -1.52 -0.90 -3.76
N ALA A 185 -1.68 0.40 -3.49
CA ALA A 185 -0.57 1.33 -3.39
C ALA A 185 0.38 0.94 -2.24
N TYR A 186 -0.15 0.67 -1.04
CA TYR A 186 0.67 0.23 0.09
C TYR A 186 1.49 -1.01 -0.25
N THR A 187 0.84 -2.08 -0.70
CA THR A 187 1.49 -3.39 -0.90
C THR A 187 2.51 -3.35 -2.04
N MET A 188 2.19 -2.68 -3.15
CA MET A 188 3.08 -2.62 -4.31
C MET A 188 4.23 -1.62 -4.12
N VAL A 189 4.00 -0.49 -3.45
CA VAL A 189 5.08 0.46 -3.13
C VAL A 189 6.03 -0.15 -2.08
N PHE A 190 5.50 -0.81 -1.04
CA PHE A 190 6.34 -1.55 -0.09
C PHE A 190 7.21 -2.59 -0.80
N LEU A 191 6.61 -3.40 -1.68
CA LEU A 191 7.36 -4.40 -2.46
C LEU A 191 8.40 -3.75 -3.38
N THR A 192 8.09 -2.64 -4.03
CA THR A 192 9.02 -1.87 -4.86
C THR A 192 10.24 -1.40 -4.06
N LEU A 193 10.00 -0.86 -2.86
CA LEU A 193 11.07 -0.42 -1.95
C LEU A 193 11.87 -1.61 -1.40
N TYR A 194 11.21 -2.72 -1.06
CA TYR A 194 11.88 -3.95 -0.65
C TYR A 194 12.81 -4.48 -1.75
N ILE A 195 12.33 -4.55 -3.00
CA ILE A 195 13.15 -4.95 -4.16
C ILE A 195 14.34 -3.99 -4.33
N GLN A 196 14.15 -2.68 -4.13
CA GLN A 196 15.24 -1.71 -4.19
C GLN A 196 16.32 -1.99 -3.16
N CYS A 197 15.94 -2.31 -1.92
CA CYS A 197 16.87 -2.51 -0.81
C CYS A 197 17.54 -3.88 -0.78
N ARG A 198 16.87 -4.92 -1.31
CA ARG A 198 17.31 -6.30 -1.12
C ARG A 198 17.73 -7.03 -2.40
N VAL A 199 17.25 -6.60 -3.57
CA VAL A 199 17.55 -7.31 -4.82
C VAL A 199 18.71 -6.64 -5.55
N HIS A 200 19.89 -7.24 -5.46
CA HIS A 200 21.08 -6.85 -6.21
C HIS A 200 21.33 -7.86 -7.34
N TRP A 201 20.93 -7.52 -8.55
CA TRP A 201 21.08 -8.41 -9.71
C TRP A 201 22.32 -8.04 -10.52
N ARG A 202 23.35 -8.91 -10.47
CA ARG A 202 24.62 -8.68 -11.19
C ARG A 202 24.50 -8.90 -12.72
N GLY A 203 23.51 -9.65 -13.18
CA GLY A 203 23.35 -10.03 -14.59
C GLY A 203 22.58 -9.05 -15.47
N SER A 204 21.85 -8.08 -14.89
CA SER A 204 21.08 -7.10 -15.66
C SER A 204 20.77 -5.84 -14.84
N TYR A 205 21.10 -4.69 -15.37
CA TYR A 205 20.75 -3.40 -14.73
C TYR A 205 19.26 -3.11 -14.76
N LEU A 206 18.54 -3.57 -15.80
CA LEU A 206 17.13 -3.19 -16.00
C LEU A 206 16.15 -4.13 -15.31
N LEU A 207 16.51 -5.37 -15.02
CA LEU A 207 15.57 -6.37 -14.50
C LEU A 207 14.94 -5.93 -13.16
N ARG A 208 15.73 -5.36 -12.26
CA ARG A 208 15.23 -4.81 -10.99
C ARG A 208 14.21 -3.71 -11.22
N HIS A 209 14.55 -2.74 -12.08
CA HIS A 209 13.68 -1.62 -12.40
C HIS A 209 12.41 -2.04 -13.15
N PHE A 210 12.52 -3.06 -14.01
CA PHE A 210 11.36 -3.66 -14.67
C PHE A 210 10.41 -4.31 -13.66
N ALA A 211 10.91 -5.07 -12.70
CA ALA A 211 10.08 -5.66 -11.64
C ALA A 211 9.40 -4.58 -10.80
N GLN A 212 10.10 -3.49 -10.46
CA GLN A 212 9.53 -2.34 -9.76
C GLN A 212 8.43 -1.67 -10.59
N PHE A 213 8.67 -1.46 -11.89
CA PHE A 213 7.66 -0.90 -12.80
C PHE A 213 6.41 -1.78 -12.85
N VAL A 214 6.55 -3.11 -12.95
CA VAL A 214 5.41 -4.03 -12.94
C VAL A 214 4.59 -3.91 -11.64
N CYS A 215 5.24 -3.78 -10.48
CA CYS A 215 4.55 -3.56 -9.21
C CYS A 215 3.74 -2.26 -9.25
N LEU A 216 4.35 -1.14 -9.65
CA LEU A 216 3.67 0.16 -9.71
C LEU A 216 2.55 0.18 -10.76
N ALA A 217 2.77 -0.43 -11.94
CA ALA A 217 1.76 -0.56 -12.97
C ALA A 217 0.57 -1.41 -12.51
N THR A 218 0.80 -2.44 -11.69
CA THR A 218 -0.26 -3.26 -11.07
C THR A 218 -1.09 -2.43 -10.11
N ALA A 219 -0.48 -1.65 -9.21
CA ALA A 219 -1.19 -0.76 -8.30
C ALA A 219 -2.03 0.27 -9.08
N TRP A 220 -1.44 0.88 -10.10
CA TRP A 220 -2.12 1.82 -10.98
C TRP A 220 -3.33 1.22 -11.69
N SER A 221 -3.19 0.03 -12.28
CA SER A 221 -4.27 -0.68 -12.98
C SER A 221 -5.44 -1.02 -12.05
N ILE A 222 -5.13 -1.49 -10.82
CA ILE A 222 -6.15 -1.73 -9.79
C ILE A 222 -6.87 -0.43 -9.45
N ALA A 223 -6.13 0.66 -9.23
CA ALA A 223 -6.68 1.97 -8.90
C ALA A 223 -7.61 2.50 -9.99
N MET A 224 -7.16 2.48 -11.26
CA MET A 224 -7.96 2.94 -12.41
C MET A 224 -9.22 2.11 -12.62
N SER A 225 -9.18 0.80 -12.36
CA SER A 225 -10.36 -0.06 -12.44
C SER A 225 -11.51 0.40 -11.51
N ARG A 226 -11.20 1.13 -10.43
CA ARG A 226 -12.24 1.64 -9.50
C ARG A 226 -13.01 2.81 -10.09
N VAL A 227 -12.34 3.65 -10.88
CA VAL A 227 -12.98 4.75 -11.62
C VAL A 227 -13.81 4.19 -12.76
N SER A 228 -13.22 3.32 -13.61
CA SER A 228 -13.91 2.72 -14.77
C SER A 228 -15.16 1.91 -14.40
N ASN A 229 -15.19 1.32 -13.21
CA ASN A 229 -16.35 0.56 -12.71
C ASN A 229 -17.33 1.42 -11.92
N TYR A 230 -17.16 2.74 -11.88
CA TYR A 230 -18.01 3.67 -11.11
C TYR A 230 -18.13 3.32 -9.62
N LYS A 231 -17.09 2.66 -9.05
CA LYS A 231 -17.07 2.30 -7.62
C LYS A 231 -16.59 3.45 -6.75
N HIS A 232 -15.74 4.31 -7.27
CA HIS A 232 -15.15 5.45 -6.59
C HIS A 232 -14.98 6.63 -7.54
N HIS A 233 -15.01 7.86 -7.02
CA HIS A 233 -14.59 9.05 -7.75
C HIS A 233 -13.07 9.04 -7.91
N TRP A 234 -12.55 9.71 -8.94
CA TRP A 234 -11.10 9.82 -9.16
C TRP A 234 -10.35 10.38 -7.94
N SER A 235 -10.96 11.33 -7.22
CA SER A 235 -10.39 11.93 -6.01
C SER A 235 -10.29 10.93 -4.84
N ASP A 236 -11.25 9.99 -4.69
CA ASP A 236 -11.20 8.93 -3.68
C ASP A 236 -10.05 7.96 -3.97
N VAL A 237 -9.81 7.70 -5.26
CA VAL A 237 -8.74 6.83 -5.75
C VAL A 237 -7.39 7.49 -5.54
N LEU A 238 -7.26 8.78 -5.89
CA LEU A 238 -6.03 9.55 -5.69
C LEU A 238 -5.66 9.63 -4.20
N ALA A 239 -6.61 10.03 -3.36
CA ALA A 239 -6.39 10.12 -1.93
C ALA A 239 -6.05 8.78 -1.29
N GLY A 240 -6.70 7.68 -1.74
CA GLY A 240 -6.38 6.32 -1.30
C GLY A 240 -4.97 5.90 -1.72
N SER A 241 -4.60 6.12 -2.97
CA SER A 241 -3.24 5.80 -3.48
C SER A 241 -2.16 6.60 -2.74
N LEU A 242 -2.41 7.87 -2.48
CA LEU A 242 -1.49 8.72 -1.72
C LEU A 242 -1.32 8.20 -0.28
N LEU A 243 -2.41 7.88 0.42
CA LEU A 243 -2.36 7.30 1.77
C LEU A 243 -1.53 6.01 1.78
N GLY A 244 -1.81 5.06 0.86
CA GLY A 244 -1.08 3.81 0.77
C GLY A 244 0.42 4.01 0.54
N THR A 245 0.77 4.91 -0.38
CA THR A 245 2.18 5.25 -0.69
C THR A 245 2.89 5.86 0.50
N VAL A 246 2.29 6.83 1.18
CA VAL A 246 2.87 7.51 2.35
C VAL A 246 3.09 6.50 3.49
N VAL A 247 2.09 5.66 3.78
CA VAL A 247 2.24 4.62 4.82
C VAL A 247 3.35 3.64 4.45
N ALA A 248 3.46 3.20 3.18
CA ALA A 248 4.52 2.30 2.75
C ALA A 248 5.92 2.91 2.97
N ILE A 249 6.11 4.18 2.59
CA ILE A 249 7.37 4.91 2.77
C ILE A 249 7.72 5.04 4.27
N ILE A 250 6.74 5.42 5.11
CA ILE A 250 6.94 5.55 6.56
C ILE A 250 7.35 4.21 7.16
N VAL A 251 6.66 3.13 6.81
CA VAL A 251 6.93 1.80 7.34
C VAL A 251 8.30 1.30 6.91
N VAL A 252 8.68 1.47 5.65
CA VAL A 252 10.01 1.08 5.17
C VAL A 252 11.10 1.91 5.82
N LYS A 253 10.94 3.23 5.91
CA LYS A 253 11.98 4.13 6.40
C LYS A 253 12.19 4.06 7.92
N PHE A 254 11.12 3.92 8.69
CA PHE A 254 11.18 4.06 10.16
C PHE A 254 10.93 2.78 10.95
N MET A 255 10.29 1.76 10.34
CA MET A 255 9.91 0.55 11.06
C MET A 255 10.64 -0.71 10.57
N SER A 256 11.24 -0.66 9.38
CA SER A 256 11.98 -1.80 8.84
C SER A 256 13.50 -1.61 9.00
N ASP A 257 14.23 -2.72 9.10
CA ASP A 257 15.70 -2.73 9.05
C ASP A 257 16.24 -2.61 7.61
N LEU A 258 15.36 -2.25 6.65
CA LEU A 258 15.73 -2.05 5.25
C LEU A 258 16.49 -0.72 5.13
N LYS A 259 17.78 -0.77 4.89
CA LYS A 259 18.57 0.41 4.56
C LYS A 259 18.32 0.74 3.09
N LEU A 260 17.74 1.91 2.83
CA LEU A 260 17.86 2.53 1.52
C LEU A 260 19.32 2.97 1.41
N GLU A 261 20.14 2.22 0.67
CA GLU A 261 21.50 2.63 0.37
C GLU A 261 21.45 3.99 -0.31
N ASP A 262 22.15 4.97 0.29
CA ASP A 262 22.44 6.22 -0.38
C ASP A 262 23.23 5.87 -1.64
N THR A 263 22.71 6.22 -2.80
CA THR A 263 23.26 5.92 -4.13
C THR A 263 24.56 6.71 -4.41
N HIS A 264 25.38 6.97 -3.40
CA HIS A 264 26.57 7.82 -3.50
C HIS A 264 27.90 7.07 -3.56
N GLU A 265 27.92 5.74 -3.68
CA GLU A 265 29.14 5.02 -4.06
C GLU A 265 28.97 4.34 -5.43
N TYR A 266 28.88 5.18 -6.46
CA TYR A 266 29.15 4.73 -7.82
C TYR A 266 30.66 4.41 -7.92
N THR A 267 31.03 3.16 -7.67
CA THR A 267 32.29 2.62 -8.15
C THR A 267 32.13 2.32 -9.64
N PRO A 268 32.78 3.09 -10.53
CA PRO A 268 32.72 2.80 -11.95
C PRO A 268 33.27 1.39 -12.19
N PRO A 269 32.72 0.65 -13.19
CA PRO A 269 33.25 -0.66 -13.55
C PRO A 269 34.74 -0.55 -13.90
N PRO A 270 35.56 -1.57 -13.58
CA PRO A 270 36.99 -1.56 -13.89
C PRO A 270 37.18 -1.34 -15.40
N GLY A 271 37.81 -0.23 -15.75
CA GLY A 271 38.03 0.20 -17.14
C GLY A 271 37.48 1.58 -17.49
N CYS A 272 36.74 2.25 -16.60
CA CYS A 272 36.32 3.65 -16.75
C CYS A 272 36.99 4.49 -15.65
N ASP A 273 38.30 4.63 -15.69
CA ASP A 273 39.01 5.60 -14.82
C ASP A 273 38.73 7.01 -15.30
N PRO A 274 38.15 7.90 -14.47
CA PRO A 274 37.97 9.32 -14.83
C PRO A 274 39.27 10.15 -14.68
N ALA A 275 40.41 9.50 -14.58
CA ALA A 275 41.69 10.15 -14.34
C ALA A 275 42.59 10.14 -15.57
N GLN A 276 42.16 10.74 -16.68
CA GLN A 276 43.11 11.23 -17.70
C GLN A 276 42.49 12.39 -18.51
N SER A 277 42.12 13.46 -17.83
CA SER A 277 41.74 14.74 -18.47
C SER A 277 42.33 15.93 -17.70
N ASN A 278 43.54 15.77 -17.19
CA ASN A 278 44.36 16.93 -16.78
C ASN A 278 45.69 16.91 -17.55
N GLY A 279 45.60 17.03 -18.86
CA GLY A 279 46.70 17.52 -19.68
C GLY A 279 46.81 19.03 -19.50
N GLY A 280 47.57 19.46 -18.47
CA GLY A 280 47.94 20.85 -18.29
C GLY A 280 48.73 21.33 -19.51
N ILE A 281 48.15 22.23 -20.30
CA ILE A 281 48.86 23.04 -21.26
C ILE A 281 49.68 24.05 -20.43
N THR A 282 50.96 23.75 -20.25
CA THR A 282 51.94 24.70 -19.73
C THR A 282 52.31 25.64 -20.90
N LEU A 283 51.77 26.85 -20.92
CA LEU A 283 52.26 27.93 -21.79
C LEU A 283 53.56 28.40 -21.19
N THR A 284 54.70 27.96 -21.76
CA THR A 284 55.99 28.55 -21.53
C THR A 284 56.07 29.87 -22.29
N ALA A 285 56.03 30.98 -21.58
CA ALA A 285 56.41 32.29 -22.06
C ALA A 285 57.93 32.33 -22.31
N THR A 286 58.35 32.30 -23.54
CA THR A 286 59.75 32.63 -23.90
C THR A 286 59.87 34.16 -23.98
N SER A 287 60.57 34.73 -22.99
CA SER A 287 61.14 36.05 -23.10
C SER A 287 62.50 35.90 -23.77
N ASP A 288 62.69 36.56 -24.90
CA ASP A 288 63.98 36.82 -25.50
C ASP A 288 64.09 38.30 -25.92
N PRO A 289 65.28 38.84 -26.16
CA PRO A 289 65.91 39.94 -25.39
C PRO A 289 65.63 41.32 -25.92
#